data_76544296d08a7045327bcfdc0770377d
#
_entry.id   76544296d08a7045327bcfdc0770377d
#
_cell.length_a   1.000
_cell.length_b   1.000
_cell.length_c   1.000
_cell.angle_alpha   90.00
_cell.angle_beta   90.00
_cell.angle_gamma   90.00
#
_symmetry.space_group_name_H-M   'P 1'
#
loop_
_entity.id
_entity.type
_entity.pdbx_description
1 polymer ?
#
loop_
_entity_poly.entity_id
_entity_poly.type
_entity_poly.pdbx_seq_one_letter_code
_entity_poly.pdbx_strand_id
1 'polypeptide(L)'
;ECFEASRSLHEQLLAGVDSPAARAVAAFFRSWDPETAREHPALAEHLEDILSGGNLIFRTLDGYVHRDPAVRRAWDAFYQAEGDGPQGICLVTGQPGPVESVHPAIKNVAGAQSSGAALVSFNAPAFCSYGKEQNLNAPTGKYAAFAYTSALNALLADREHVFRVGDATVVCWARSGERGYQD
;
A
#
# COMPACT_ATOMS: atom_id res chain seq x y z
N GLU A 1 -18.07 -9.27 -12.29
CA GLU A 1 -18.07 -8.87 -10.85
C GLU A 1 -16.77 -8.10 -10.50
N CYS A 2 -15.58 -8.69 -10.58
CA CYS A 2 -14.31 -8.01 -10.25
C CYS A 2 -14.06 -6.76 -11.09
N PHE A 3 -14.35 -6.78 -12.38
CA PHE A 3 -14.20 -5.62 -13.25
C PHE A 3 -15.11 -4.47 -12.83
N GLU A 4 -16.37 -4.74 -12.50
CA GLU A 4 -17.31 -3.72 -12.04
C GLU A 4 -16.91 -3.12 -10.69
N ALA A 5 -16.42 -3.93 -9.77
CA ALA A 5 -15.88 -3.44 -8.50
C ALA A 5 -14.67 -2.52 -8.72
N SER A 6 -13.76 -2.91 -9.62
CA SER A 6 -12.61 -2.10 -10.01
C SER A 6 -13.02 -0.80 -10.69
N ARG A 7 -14.01 -0.85 -11.62
CA ARG A 7 -14.58 0.35 -12.26
C ARG A 7 -15.10 1.33 -11.21
N SER A 8 -15.99 0.86 -10.33
CA SER A 8 -16.61 1.70 -9.30
C SER A 8 -15.57 2.36 -8.39
N LEU A 9 -14.55 1.60 -7.96
CA LEU A 9 -13.47 2.13 -7.14
C LEU A 9 -12.69 3.23 -7.88
N HIS A 10 -12.30 3.00 -9.13
CA HIS A 10 -11.55 3.98 -9.90
C HIS A 10 -12.38 5.22 -10.26
N GLU A 11 -13.65 5.06 -10.55
CA GLU A 11 -14.56 6.19 -10.78
C GLU A 11 -14.70 7.06 -9.53
N GLN A 12 -14.85 6.45 -8.36
CA GLN A 12 -14.89 7.17 -7.09
C GLN A 12 -13.56 7.86 -6.78
N LEU A 13 -12.46 7.14 -6.89
CA LEU A 13 -11.10 7.63 -6.61
C LEU A 13 -10.69 8.80 -7.50
N LEU A 14 -11.01 8.71 -8.79
CA LEU A 14 -10.59 9.68 -9.80
C LEU A 14 -11.64 10.79 -10.05
N ALA A 15 -12.74 10.79 -9.31
CA ALA A 15 -13.76 11.84 -9.41
C ALA A 15 -13.13 13.20 -9.11
N GLY A 16 -13.16 14.10 -10.09
CA GLY A 16 -12.60 15.46 -9.95
C GLY A 16 -11.07 15.55 -10.02
N VAL A 17 -10.35 14.45 -10.28
CA VAL A 17 -8.90 14.49 -10.49
C VAL A 17 -8.59 15.00 -11.89
N ASP A 18 -8.05 16.20 -11.98
CA ASP A 18 -7.64 16.80 -13.26
C ASP A 18 -6.21 16.43 -13.62
N SER A 19 -6.04 15.26 -14.27
CA SER A 19 -4.79 14.86 -14.91
C SER A 19 -5.04 14.04 -16.18
N PRO A 20 -4.11 14.05 -17.16
CA PRO A 20 -4.19 13.17 -18.33
C PRO A 20 -4.26 11.70 -17.95
N ALA A 21 -3.51 11.29 -16.94
CA ALA A 21 -3.48 9.92 -16.43
C ALA A 21 -4.85 9.48 -15.87
N ALA A 22 -5.48 10.31 -15.03
CA ALA A 22 -6.82 10.05 -14.48
C ALA A 22 -7.87 9.95 -15.58
N ARG A 23 -7.84 10.87 -16.56
CA ARG A 23 -8.76 10.84 -17.71
C ARG A 23 -8.59 9.58 -18.56
N ALA A 24 -7.37 9.12 -18.76
CA ALA A 24 -7.08 7.89 -19.52
C ALA A 24 -7.66 6.64 -18.81
N VAL A 25 -7.50 6.51 -17.50
CA VAL A 25 -8.07 5.41 -16.72
C VAL A 25 -9.60 5.45 -16.75
N ALA A 26 -10.19 6.63 -16.55
CA ALA A 26 -11.63 6.79 -16.65
C ALA A 26 -12.17 6.46 -18.05
N ALA A 27 -11.45 6.82 -19.10
CA ALA A 27 -11.81 6.46 -20.48
C ALA A 27 -11.73 4.93 -20.70
N PHE A 28 -10.69 4.28 -20.20
CA PHE A 28 -10.56 2.82 -20.24
C PHE A 28 -11.79 2.14 -19.64
N PHE A 29 -12.17 2.46 -18.40
CA PHE A 29 -13.30 1.82 -17.74
C PHE A 29 -14.66 2.08 -18.42
N ARG A 30 -14.80 3.20 -19.13
CA ARG A 30 -16.01 3.49 -19.91
C ARG A 30 -16.10 2.72 -21.22
N SER A 31 -14.97 2.44 -21.85
CA SER A 31 -14.93 1.85 -23.20
C SER A 31 -14.61 0.35 -23.21
N TRP A 32 -13.98 -0.16 -22.15
CA TRP A 32 -13.54 -1.55 -22.10
C TRP A 32 -14.70 -2.48 -21.76
N ASP A 33 -14.87 -3.51 -22.60
CA ASP A 33 -15.81 -4.60 -22.37
C ASP A 33 -15.02 -5.88 -22.01
N PRO A 34 -15.10 -6.37 -20.77
CA PRO A 34 -14.39 -7.57 -20.36
C PRO A 34 -14.88 -8.85 -21.04
N GLU A 35 -16.11 -8.87 -21.59
CA GLU A 35 -16.62 -10.06 -22.29
C GLU A 35 -15.91 -10.28 -23.62
N THR A 36 -15.47 -9.21 -24.27
CA THR A 36 -14.72 -9.26 -25.54
C THR A 36 -13.20 -9.36 -25.34
N ALA A 37 -12.71 -9.36 -24.11
CA ALA A 37 -11.28 -9.32 -23.79
C ALA A 37 -10.49 -10.47 -24.45
N ARG A 38 -11.08 -11.67 -24.54
CA ARG A 38 -10.42 -12.85 -25.11
C ARG A 38 -10.13 -12.71 -26.61
N GLU A 39 -10.92 -11.92 -27.32
CA GLU A 39 -10.82 -11.70 -28.74
C GLU A 39 -10.05 -10.42 -29.08
N HIS A 40 -9.66 -9.64 -28.06
CA HIS A 40 -9.01 -8.37 -28.26
C HIS A 40 -7.55 -8.55 -28.72
N PRO A 41 -7.16 -8.02 -29.90
CA PRO A 41 -5.83 -8.27 -30.48
C PRO A 41 -4.66 -7.88 -29.57
N ALA A 42 -4.81 -6.82 -28.78
CA ALA A 42 -3.77 -6.35 -27.85
C ALA A 42 -3.51 -7.33 -26.68
N LEU A 43 -4.41 -8.27 -26.41
CA LEU A 43 -4.25 -9.24 -25.33
C LEU A 43 -3.81 -10.62 -25.83
N ALA A 44 -3.82 -10.87 -27.14
CA ALA A 44 -3.61 -12.20 -27.73
C ALA A 44 -2.31 -12.87 -27.26
N GLU A 45 -1.23 -12.10 -27.10
CA GLU A 45 0.09 -12.60 -26.68
C GLU A 45 0.24 -12.71 -25.14
N HIS A 46 -0.63 -12.05 -24.36
CA HIS A 46 -0.46 -11.90 -22.91
C HIS A 46 -1.66 -12.43 -22.10
N LEU A 47 -2.66 -12.96 -22.76
CA LEU A 47 -3.92 -13.34 -22.12
C LEU A 47 -3.73 -14.38 -21.03
N GLU A 48 -2.90 -15.40 -21.27
CA GLU A 48 -2.63 -16.44 -20.28
C GLU A 48 -1.89 -15.89 -19.05
N ASP A 49 -0.91 -15.02 -19.26
CA ASP A 49 -0.19 -14.36 -18.17
C ASP A 49 -1.14 -13.51 -17.31
N ILE A 50 -2.04 -12.77 -17.95
CA ILE A 50 -3.06 -11.95 -17.26
C ILE A 50 -4.03 -12.84 -16.47
N LEU A 51 -4.48 -13.95 -17.04
CA LEU A 51 -5.43 -14.87 -16.41
C LEU A 51 -4.78 -15.72 -15.30
N SER A 52 -3.46 -15.90 -15.32
CA SER A 52 -2.74 -16.61 -14.25
C SER A 52 -2.68 -15.88 -12.93
N GLY A 53 -3.11 -14.62 -12.88
CA GLY A 53 -3.27 -13.85 -11.64
C GLY A 53 -2.05 -13.01 -11.29
N GLY A 54 -1.68 -12.06 -12.15
CA GLY A 54 -0.68 -11.03 -11.87
C GLY A 54 -1.30 -9.71 -11.39
N ASN A 55 -0.48 -8.86 -10.80
CA ASN A 55 -0.87 -7.47 -10.54
C ASN A 55 -0.77 -6.67 -11.84
N LEU A 56 -1.87 -6.01 -12.22
CA LEU A 56 -1.92 -5.13 -13.39
C LEU A 56 -1.81 -3.68 -12.96
N ILE A 57 -1.09 -2.88 -13.74
CA ILE A 57 -0.94 -1.44 -13.51
C ILE A 57 -1.23 -0.68 -14.81
N PHE A 58 -1.87 0.48 -14.68
CA PHE A 58 -2.11 1.36 -15.81
C PHE A 58 -0.84 2.13 -16.20
N ARG A 59 -0.58 2.17 -17.50
CA ARG A 59 0.48 2.97 -18.12
C ARG A 59 -0.09 3.78 -19.28
N THR A 60 0.25 5.05 -19.34
CA THR A 60 -0.02 5.95 -20.47
C THR A 60 1.27 6.27 -21.23
N LEU A 61 1.20 7.11 -22.25
CA LEU A 61 2.39 7.62 -22.94
C LEU A 61 3.30 8.42 -22.02
N ASP A 62 2.71 9.10 -21.02
CA ASP A 62 3.44 9.94 -20.06
C ASP A 62 4.04 9.14 -18.88
N GLY A 63 3.76 7.85 -18.80
CA GLY A 63 4.29 6.96 -17.77
C GLY A 63 3.24 6.21 -16.99
N TYR A 64 3.64 5.67 -15.85
CA TYR A 64 2.76 4.90 -14.97
C TYR A 64 1.78 5.79 -14.21
N VAL A 65 0.49 5.46 -14.28
CA VAL A 65 -0.60 6.25 -13.67
C VAL A 65 -0.43 6.41 -12.15
N HIS A 66 0.00 5.37 -11.45
CA HIS A 66 0.25 5.42 -10.01
C HIS A 66 1.41 6.35 -9.60
N ARG A 67 2.21 6.86 -10.56
CA ARG A 67 3.26 7.86 -10.34
C ARG A 67 2.79 9.29 -10.59
N ASP A 68 1.62 9.47 -11.19
CA ASP A 68 1.03 10.80 -11.39
C ASP A 68 0.75 11.48 -10.04
N PRO A 69 1.26 12.70 -9.79
CA PRO A 69 1.11 13.35 -8.50
C PRO A 69 -0.32 13.65 -8.10
N ALA A 70 -1.23 13.89 -9.05
CA ALA A 70 -2.63 14.16 -8.77
C ALA A 70 -3.36 12.87 -8.39
N VAL A 71 -3.09 11.77 -9.10
CA VAL A 71 -3.62 10.43 -8.79
C VAL A 71 -3.12 9.96 -7.42
N ARG A 72 -1.84 10.16 -7.11
CA ARG A 72 -1.29 9.81 -5.79
C ARG A 72 -1.97 10.57 -4.66
N ARG A 73 -2.15 11.90 -4.80
CA ARG A 73 -2.86 12.69 -3.79
C ARG A 73 -4.30 12.23 -3.59
N ALA A 74 -4.99 11.89 -4.67
CA ALA A 74 -6.34 11.34 -4.60
C ALA A 74 -6.38 10.00 -3.87
N TRP A 75 -5.45 9.10 -4.18
CA TRP A 75 -5.30 7.82 -3.47
C TRP A 75 -5.00 8.02 -1.98
N ASP A 76 -4.05 8.89 -1.64
CA ASP A 76 -3.68 9.15 -0.25
C ASP A 76 -4.89 9.71 0.54
N ALA A 77 -5.64 10.63 -0.05
CA ALA A 77 -6.85 11.19 0.57
C ALA A 77 -7.95 10.13 0.73
N PHE A 78 -8.18 9.31 -0.30
CA PHE A 78 -9.16 8.21 -0.26
C PHE A 78 -8.79 7.20 0.84
N TYR A 79 -7.55 6.76 0.87
CA TYR A 79 -7.07 5.77 1.83
C TYR A 79 -7.09 6.28 3.28
N GLN A 80 -6.84 7.58 3.49
CA GLN A 80 -6.96 8.21 4.80
C GLN A 80 -8.41 8.36 5.28
N ALA A 81 -9.33 8.61 4.35
CA ALA A 81 -10.75 8.78 4.66
C ALA A 81 -11.47 7.45 4.90
N GLU A 82 -10.98 6.35 4.30
CA GLU A 82 -11.60 5.03 4.36
C GLU A 82 -11.20 4.31 5.65
N GLY A 83 -12.16 4.09 6.55
CA GLY A 83 -11.98 3.26 7.74
C GLY A 83 -13.14 3.36 8.71
N ASP A 84 -13.84 2.25 8.90
CA ASP A 84 -14.85 2.05 9.95
C ASP A 84 -14.24 1.73 11.33
N GLY A 85 -12.91 1.88 11.46
CA GLY A 85 -12.17 1.58 12.67
C GLY A 85 -12.38 2.61 13.80
N PRO A 86 -11.93 2.27 15.01
CA PRO A 86 -11.92 3.19 16.13
C PRO A 86 -11.18 4.48 15.78
N GLN A 87 -11.74 5.62 16.15
CA GLN A 87 -11.14 6.92 15.90
C GLN A 87 -10.16 7.30 17.01
N GLY A 88 -9.04 7.90 16.63
CA GLY A 88 -8.02 8.33 17.59
C GLY A 88 -7.04 9.32 16.98
N ILE A 89 -6.11 9.79 17.79
CA ILE A 89 -5.00 10.62 17.32
C ILE A 89 -3.82 9.69 16.98
N CYS A 90 -3.38 9.72 15.74
CA CYS A 90 -2.23 8.94 15.29
C CYS A 90 -0.94 9.44 15.98
N LEU A 91 -0.24 8.58 16.70
CA LEU A 91 1.02 8.93 17.39
C LEU A 91 2.16 9.28 16.42
N VAL A 92 2.07 8.84 15.16
CA VAL A 92 3.09 9.12 14.14
C VAL A 92 2.87 10.46 13.47
N THR A 93 1.62 10.78 13.10
CA THR A 93 1.31 11.97 12.32
C THR A 93 0.72 13.11 13.14
N GLY A 94 0.25 12.83 14.36
CA GLY A 94 -0.47 13.79 15.19
C GLY A 94 -1.88 14.13 14.70
N GLN A 95 -2.36 13.45 13.62
CA GLN A 95 -3.66 13.73 13.02
C GLN A 95 -4.76 12.83 13.60
N PRO A 96 -5.97 13.34 13.78
CA PRO A 96 -7.13 12.51 14.11
C PRO A 96 -7.55 11.68 12.89
N GLY A 97 -8.03 10.46 13.15
CA GLY A 97 -8.50 9.58 12.09
C GLY A 97 -8.68 8.14 12.56
N PRO A 98 -9.00 7.23 11.62
CA PRO A 98 -9.14 5.81 11.92
C PRO A 98 -7.81 5.20 12.35
N VAL A 99 -7.84 4.47 13.47
CA VAL A 99 -6.68 3.75 14.02
C VAL A 99 -6.65 2.33 13.46
N GLU A 100 -5.47 1.89 13.00
CA GLU A 100 -5.28 0.53 12.55
C GLU A 100 -5.22 -0.44 13.75
N SER A 101 -6.16 -1.36 13.81
CA SER A 101 -6.26 -2.31 14.93
C SER A 101 -5.15 -3.34 14.92
N VAL A 102 -4.73 -3.80 13.74
CA VAL A 102 -3.64 -4.78 13.56
C VAL A 102 -2.75 -4.32 12.42
N HIS A 103 -1.52 -3.99 12.72
CA HIS A 103 -0.59 -3.50 11.71
C HIS A 103 -0.22 -4.61 10.70
N PRO A 104 -0.02 -4.27 9.42
CA PRO A 104 0.44 -5.23 8.42
C PRO A 104 1.77 -5.87 8.82
N ALA A 105 1.96 -7.13 8.43
CA ALA A 105 3.14 -7.91 8.81
C ALA A 105 4.42 -7.41 8.11
N ILE A 106 5.52 -7.40 8.86
CA ILE A 106 6.88 -7.17 8.35
C ILE A 106 7.45 -8.51 7.89
N LYS A 107 7.87 -8.58 6.65
CA LYS A 107 8.46 -9.78 6.02
C LYS A 107 9.99 -9.75 6.06
N ASN A 108 10.61 -10.90 5.81
CA ASN A 108 12.07 -11.04 5.65
C ASN A 108 12.90 -10.70 6.91
N VAL A 109 12.29 -10.66 8.08
CA VAL A 109 13.03 -10.53 9.35
C VAL A 109 13.58 -11.90 9.76
N ALA A 110 14.86 -11.97 10.08
CA ALA A 110 15.49 -13.20 10.51
C ALA A 110 14.88 -13.72 11.82
N GLY A 111 14.58 -15.02 11.88
CA GLY A 111 13.97 -15.64 13.06
C GLY A 111 12.48 -15.36 13.26
N ALA A 112 11.86 -14.53 12.42
CA ALA A 112 10.42 -14.29 12.45
C ALA A 112 9.63 -15.47 11.83
N GLN A 113 8.34 -15.53 12.13
CA GLN A 113 7.44 -16.50 11.51
C GLN A 113 7.34 -16.27 9.99
N SER A 114 7.04 -17.31 9.23
CA SER A 114 6.87 -17.24 7.76
C SER A 114 5.74 -16.27 7.35
N SER A 115 4.71 -16.14 8.18
CA SER A 115 3.63 -15.15 7.99
C SER A 115 4.09 -13.70 8.14
N GLY A 116 5.24 -13.47 8.79
CA GLY A 116 5.82 -12.18 9.10
C GLY A 116 5.79 -11.86 10.60
N ALA A 117 6.44 -10.76 10.96
CA ALA A 117 6.52 -10.23 12.32
C ALA A 117 5.65 -8.98 12.48
N ALA A 118 5.16 -8.72 13.67
CA ALA A 118 4.54 -7.46 14.04
C ALA A 118 5.55 -6.56 14.76
N LEU A 119 5.72 -5.33 14.30
CA LEU A 119 6.54 -4.33 15.00
C LEU A 119 5.81 -3.76 16.21
N VAL A 120 4.51 -3.51 16.06
CA VAL A 120 3.61 -3.04 17.12
C VAL A 120 2.49 -4.05 17.26
N SER A 121 2.34 -4.65 18.44
CA SER A 121 1.33 -5.68 18.70
C SER A 121 0.99 -5.74 20.19
N PHE A 122 -0.30 -5.85 20.49
CA PHE A 122 -0.86 -5.98 21.84
C PHE A 122 -1.77 -7.22 21.88
N ASN A 123 -1.19 -8.38 21.64
CA ASN A 123 -1.89 -9.65 21.46
C ASN A 123 -2.18 -10.41 22.77
N ALA A 124 -1.87 -9.82 23.93
CA ALA A 124 -2.19 -10.40 25.23
C ALA A 124 -2.72 -9.31 26.18
N PRO A 125 -3.66 -9.65 27.10
CA PRO A 125 -4.21 -8.69 28.05
C PRO A 125 -3.15 -7.99 28.91
N ALA A 126 -2.05 -8.66 29.21
CA ALA A 126 -0.92 -8.11 29.98
C ALA A 126 -0.25 -6.92 29.29
N PHE A 127 -0.40 -6.76 27.97
CA PHE A 127 0.14 -5.63 27.22
C PHE A 127 -0.83 -4.46 27.08
N CYS A 128 -2.06 -4.64 27.54
CA CYS A 128 -3.12 -3.65 27.43
C CYS A 128 -3.24 -2.83 28.70
N SER A 129 -3.58 -1.54 28.57
CA SER A 129 -3.75 -0.61 29.67
C SER A 129 -5.01 0.23 29.50
N TYR A 130 -5.57 0.70 30.60
CA TYR A 130 -6.73 1.61 30.63
C TYR A 130 -7.97 1.08 29.87
N GLY A 131 -8.17 -0.24 29.84
CA GLY A 131 -9.29 -0.86 29.10
C GLY A 131 -9.21 -0.75 27.60
N LYS A 132 -8.05 -0.38 27.04
CA LYS A 132 -7.82 -0.35 25.60
C LYS A 132 -7.46 -1.74 25.09
N GLU A 133 -7.92 -2.06 23.90
CA GLU A 133 -7.62 -3.32 23.22
C GLU A 133 -6.67 -3.11 22.05
N GLN A 134 -5.88 -4.13 21.75
CA GLN A 134 -4.96 -4.15 20.61
C GLN A 134 -4.17 -2.83 20.43
N ASN A 135 -4.03 -2.36 19.20
CA ASN A 135 -3.26 -1.16 18.86
C ASN A 135 -3.89 0.17 19.29
N LEU A 136 -5.06 0.15 19.95
CA LEU A 136 -5.56 1.33 20.68
C LEU A 136 -4.66 1.73 21.85
N ASN A 137 -3.79 0.83 22.32
CA ASN A 137 -2.76 1.12 23.32
C ASN A 137 -1.60 1.98 22.76
N ALA A 138 -1.36 1.90 21.43
CA ALA A 138 -0.42 2.76 20.71
C ALA A 138 -1.07 3.19 19.37
N PRO A 139 -2.04 4.10 19.41
CA PRO A 139 -2.88 4.41 18.25
C PRO A 139 -2.04 4.94 17.09
N THR A 140 -2.03 4.18 16.02
CA THR A 140 -1.36 4.51 14.77
C THR A 140 -2.41 4.54 13.67
N GLY A 141 -2.50 5.66 12.97
CA GLY A 141 -3.47 5.82 11.88
C GLY A 141 -3.23 4.80 10.76
N LYS A 142 -4.29 4.38 10.09
CA LYS A 142 -4.29 3.39 9.00
C LYS A 142 -3.22 3.69 7.94
N TYR A 143 -3.13 4.95 7.49
CA TYR A 143 -2.12 5.37 6.52
C TYR A 143 -0.69 5.22 7.06
N ALA A 144 -0.44 5.64 8.29
CA ALA A 144 0.89 5.55 8.89
C ALA A 144 1.33 4.10 9.09
N ALA A 145 0.41 3.21 9.53
CA ALA A 145 0.66 1.79 9.65
C ALA A 145 1.02 1.15 8.30
N PHE A 146 0.26 1.46 7.26
CA PHE A 146 0.55 1.02 5.89
C PHE A 146 1.89 1.57 5.39
N ALA A 147 2.16 2.86 5.58
CA ALA A 147 3.35 3.52 5.05
C ALA A 147 4.64 2.93 5.63
N TYR A 148 4.74 2.80 6.97
CA TYR A 148 5.95 2.28 7.57
C TYR A 148 6.16 0.78 7.30
N THR A 149 5.10 -0.02 7.30
CA THR A 149 5.21 -1.46 7.02
C THR A 149 5.61 -1.72 5.57
N SER A 150 5.06 -0.95 4.62
CA SER A 150 5.42 -1.01 3.21
C SER A 150 6.87 -0.59 2.98
N ALA A 151 7.31 0.51 3.61
CA ALA A 151 8.69 0.98 3.53
C ALA A 151 9.68 -0.05 4.10
N LEU A 152 9.40 -0.60 5.29
CA LEU A 152 10.25 -1.64 5.88
C LEU A 152 10.29 -2.90 5.02
N ASN A 153 9.16 -3.35 4.49
CA ASN A 153 9.12 -4.52 3.62
C ASN A 153 9.93 -4.30 2.33
N ALA A 154 9.88 -3.10 1.75
CA ALA A 154 10.68 -2.75 0.58
C ALA A 154 12.18 -2.75 0.90
N LEU A 155 12.58 -2.12 2.00
CA LEU A 155 13.98 -2.06 2.45
C LEU A 155 14.53 -3.46 2.80
N LEU A 156 13.74 -4.29 3.50
CA LEU A 156 14.13 -5.66 3.87
C LEU A 156 14.22 -6.61 2.67
N ALA A 157 13.59 -6.27 1.55
CA ALA A 157 13.72 -7.01 0.29
C ALA A 157 14.93 -6.56 -0.54
N ASP A 158 15.53 -5.42 -0.22
CA ASP A 158 16.66 -4.85 -0.94
C ASP A 158 17.96 -5.15 -0.20
N ARG A 159 18.88 -5.84 -0.90
CA ARG A 159 20.18 -6.25 -0.33
C ARG A 159 21.14 -5.08 -0.05
N GLU A 160 20.92 -3.94 -0.67
CA GLU A 160 21.73 -2.75 -0.46
C GLU A 160 21.35 -2.02 0.84
N HIS A 161 20.12 -2.24 1.33
CA HIS A 161 19.57 -1.56 2.50
C HIS A 161 19.47 -2.44 3.75
N VAL A 162 19.83 -3.73 3.66
CA VAL A 162 19.73 -4.67 4.76
C VAL A 162 21.02 -5.43 4.98
N PHE A 163 21.43 -5.54 6.24
CA PHE A 163 22.54 -6.40 6.66
C PHE A 163 22.26 -7.04 8.00
N ARG A 164 23.04 -8.07 8.33
CA ARG A 164 22.87 -8.82 9.58
C ARG A 164 24.06 -8.61 10.49
N VAL A 165 23.77 -8.40 11.77
CA VAL A 165 24.76 -8.32 12.84
C VAL A 165 24.33 -9.31 13.92
N GLY A 166 24.95 -10.48 13.94
CA GLY A 166 24.50 -11.61 14.79
C GLY A 166 23.05 -11.98 14.45
N ASP A 167 22.19 -11.96 15.46
CA ASP A 167 20.76 -12.27 15.32
C ASP A 167 19.91 -11.04 14.91
N ALA A 168 20.53 -9.85 14.83
CA ALA A 168 19.82 -8.62 14.45
C ALA A 168 19.77 -8.46 12.94
N THR A 169 18.62 -8.09 12.41
CA THR A 169 18.45 -7.58 11.04
C THR A 169 18.45 -6.05 11.09
N VAL A 170 19.43 -5.44 10.47
CA VAL A 170 19.61 -3.99 10.43
C VAL A 170 19.17 -3.45 9.07
N VAL A 171 18.38 -2.40 9.09
CA VAL A 171 17.92 -1.69 7.89
C VAL A 171 18.46 -0.27 7.93
N CYS A 172 19.02 0.20 6.81
CA CYS A 172 19.55 1.55 6.68
C CYS A 172 18.92 2.27 5.49
N TRP A 173 18.74 3.57 5.64
CA TRP A 173 18.29 4.48 4.58
C TRP A 173 18.76 5.91 4.85
N ALA A 174 18.89 6.72 3.80
CA ALA A 174 19.17 8.14 3.92
C ALA A 174 17.96 8.97 3.47
N ARG A 175 17.64 10.03 4.20
CA ARG A 175 16.51 10.93 3.88
C ARG A 175 16.67 11.63 2.53
N SER A 176 17.89 12.02 2.18
CA SER A 176 18.21 12.74 0.94
C SER A 176 18.53 11.82 -0.24
N GLY A 177 18.66 10.51 -0.04
CA GLY A 177 19.13 9.59 -1.07
C GLY A 177 20.56 9.83 -1.53
N GLU A 178 21.36 10.59 -0.78
CA GLU A 178 22.77 10.85 -1.08
C GLU A 178 23.59 9.57 -0.88
N ARG A 179 24.28 9.14 -1.93
CA ARG A 179 25.09 7.90 -1.92
C ARG A 179 26.20 7.90 -0.87
N GLY A 180 26.71 9.05 -0.46
CA GLY A 180 27.78 9.16 0.55
C GLY A 180 27.38 8.71 1.98
N TYR A 181 26.13 8.32 2.19
CA TYR A 181 25.66 7.72 3.46
C TYR A 181 25.33 6.22 3.34
N GLN A 182 25.65 5.63 2.19
CA GLN A 182 25.37 4.22 1.90
C GLN A 182 26.63 3.32 1.95
N ASP A 183 27.83 3.93 2.08
CA ASP A 183 29.13 3.26 2.15
C ASP A 183 29.59 2.98 3.58
#